data_ccc3bb8df7c3176195f82e7db3baf6fc
#
_entry.id   ccc3bb8df7c3176195f82e7db3baf6fc
#
_cell.length_a   1.000
_cell.length_b   1.000
_cell.length_c   1.000
_cell.angle_alpha   90.00
_cell.angle_beta   90.00
_cell.angle_gamma   90.00
#
_symmetry.space_group_name_H-M   'P 1'
#
loop_
_entity.id
_entity.type
_entity.pdbx_description
1 polymer ?
#
loop_
_entity_poly.entity_id
_entity_poly.type
_entity_poly.pdbx_seq_one_letter_code
_entity_poly.pdbx_strand_id
1 'polypeptide(L)'
;MLFCPDPTVRRPPKRAFAPLLLLLAELGCSSPPTYQWRDAGTKERVTCQQCPPGTFVAQHCTKERPTVCAPCPDLHYTHYWNYLEKCLYCNVICGERQVEVQQCNATHNRACQCQEGFHAELEFCVQHSECPPGSGVVKLGSPSENTQCRACPRGSFSSSSSSIEPCRAHQNCTQLGKETNVPGNQ
;
A
#
# COMPACT_ATOMS: atom_id res chain seq x y z
N MET A 1 -20.86 -1.76 11.81
CA MET A 1 -21.23 -0.83 12.89
C MET A 1 -21.03 -1.55 14.22
N LEU A 2 -19.99 -1.21 14.95
CA LEU A 2 -19.73 -1.76 16.30
C LEU A 2 -20.26 -0.75 17.31
N PHE A 3 -21.31 -1.12 18.02
CA PHE A 3 -21.84 -0.31 19.10
C PHE A 3 -21.00 -0.47 20.37
N CYS A 4 -20.54 0.63 20.96
CA CYS A 4 -19.97 0.64 22.30
C CYS A 4 -21.12 0.52 23.33
N PRO A 5 -21.06 -0.42 24.28
CA PRO A 5 -22.10 -0.54 25.31
C PRO A 5 -21.98 0.56 26.38
N ASP A 6 -23.14 1.01 26.85
CA ASP A 6 -23.33 2.05 27.87
C ASP A 6 -22.80 1.59 29.26
N PRO A 7 -22.03 2.43 30.00
CA PRO A 7 -21.38 2.06 31.26
C PRO A 7 -22.29 1.95 32.48
N THR A 8 -23.62 2.03 32.37
CA THR A 8 -24.55 2.10 33.54
C THR A 8 -25.15 0.79 34.03
N VAL A 9 -24.77 -0.39 33.50
CA VAL A 9 -25.33 -1.67 33.95
C VAL A 9 -24.64 -2.17 35.23
N ARG A 10 -25.34 -2.13 36.37
CA ARG A 10 -24.90 -2.65 37.67
C ARG A 10 -24.80 -4.18 37.64
N ARG A 11 -23.69 -4.72 38.19
CA ARG A 11 -23.39 -6.15 38.34
C ARG A 11 -24.14 -6.77 39.55
N PRO A 12 -24.60 -8.03 39.47
CA PRO A 12 -25.02 -8.81 40.64
C PRO A 12 -23.82 -9.45 41.37
N PRO A 13 -23.99 -9.92 42.64
CA PRO A 13 -22.86 -10.26 43.53
C PRO A 13 -22.24 -11.62 43.25
N LYS A 14 -20.96 -11.72 43.65
CA LYS A 14 -19.95 -12.75 43.39
C LYS A 14 -20.32 -14.14 44.00
N ARG A 15 -20.09 -15.20 43.22
CA ARG A 15 -19.64 -16.51 43.75
C ARG A 15 -18.28 -16.81 43.16
N ALA A 16 -17.33 -17.19 44.02
CA ALA A 16 -15.95 -17.44 43.72
C ALA A 16 -15.75 -18.78 42.96
N PHE A 17 -15.03 -18.74 41.82
CA PHE A 17 -14.29 -19.85 41.25
C PHE A 17 -13.00 -19.34 40.58
N ALA A 18 -11.96 -20.17 40.69
CA ALA A 18 -10.54 -19.94 40.45
C ALA A 18 -10.15 -19.25 39.13
N PRO A 19 -8.88 -18.71 39.00
CA PRO A 19 -8.54 -17.74 37.97
C PRO A 19 -8.21 -18.44 36.64
N LEU A 20 -9.11 -18.37 35.69
CA LEU A 20 -8.79 -18.50 34.29
C LEU A 20 -8.32 -17.10 33.83
N LEU A 21 -7.04 -16.99 33.45
CA LEU A 21 -6.45 -15.80 32.85
C LEU A 21 -7.21 -15.46 31.56
N LEU A 22 -8.29 -14.69 31.69
CA LEU A 22 -8.89 -13.98 30.57
C LEU A 22 -7.99 -12.80 30.25
N LEU A 23 -7.17 -12.94 29.21
CA LEU A 23 -6.63 -11.83 28.44
C LEU A 23 -7.84 -11.04 27.90
N LEU A 24 -8.30 -10.05 28.66
CA LEU A 24 -9.17 -9.00 28.17
C LEU A 24 -8.33 -8.20 27.19
N ALA A 25 -8.45 -8.52 25.89
CA ALA A 25 -8.13 -7.58 24.84
C ALA A 25 -9.00 -6.35 25.11
N GLU A 26 -8.44 -5.32 25.70
CA GLU A 26 -9.04 -4.00 25.75
C GLU A 26 -9.19 -3.55 24.30
N LEU A 27 -10.39 -3.74 23.74
CA LEU A 27 -10.84 -3.05 22.54
C LEU A 27 -10.88 -1.57 22.92
N GLY A 28 -9.72 -0.90 22.74
CA GLY A 28 -9.60 0.53 22.95
C GLY A 28 -10.59 1.25 22.04
N CYS A 29 -11.72 1.66 22.59
CA CYS A 29 -12.64 2.57 21.93
C CYS A 29 -11.95 3.94 21.88
N SER A 30 -11.08 4.13 20.87
CA SER A 30 -10.45 5.42 20.61
C SER A 30 -11.53 6.39 20.17
N SER A 31 -11.72 7.46 20.93
CA SER A 31 -12.66 8.53 20.53
C SER A 31 -12.21 9.14 19.19
N PRO A 32 -13.19 9.53 18.33
CA PRO A 32 -12.88 10.16 17.05
C PRO A 32 -11.99 11.40 17.25
N PRO A 33 -11.04 11.65 16.36
CA PRO A 33 -10.24 12.87 16.42
C PRO A 33 -11.12 14.11 16.27
N THR A 34 -10.66 15.23 16.80
CA THR A 34 -11.42 16.48 16.83
C THR A 34 -10.68 17.59 16.09
N TYR A 35 -11.40 18.67 15.77
CA TYR A 35 -10.85 19.90 15.18
C TYR A 35 -11.54 21.13 15.79
N GLN A 36 -10.87 22.28 15.67
CA GLN A 36 -11.42 23.56 16.11
C GLN A 36 -12.16 24.21 14.98
N TRP A 37 -13.41 24.61 15.23
CA TRP A 37 -14.24 25.30 14.29
C TRP A 37 -14.74 26.62 14.87
N ARG A 38 -14.91 27.65 14.03
CA ARG A 38 -15.54 28.90 14.45
C ARG A 38 -16.98 28.91 13.95
N ASP A 39 -17.92 28.83 14.87
CA ASP A 39 -19.34 28.88 14.54
C ASP A 39 -19.67 30.19 13.81
N ALA A 40 -20.34 30.08 12.65
CA ALA A 40 -20.63 31.24 11.78
C ALA A 40 -21.65 32.21 12.40
N GLY A 41 -22.58 31.72 13.23
CA GLY A 41 -23.58 32.49 13.89
C GLY A 41 -23.10 33.22 15.15
N THR A 42 -22.49 32.45 16.08
CA THR A 42 -22.05 32.99 17.38
C THR A 42 -20.63 33.55 17.36
N LYS A 43 -19.82 33.25 16.32
CA LYS A 43 -18.40 33.59 16.22
C LYS A 43 -17.50 32.94 17.29
N GLU A 44 -18.04 32.05 18.11
CA GLU A 44 -17.31 31.31 19.14
C GLU A 44 -16.53 30.14 18.55
N ARG A 45 -15.47 29.70 19.24
CA ARG A 45 -14.73 28.49 18.89
C ARG A 45 -15.41 27.28 19.56
N VAL A 46 -15.66 26.25 18.76
CA VAL A 46 -16.22 24.96 19.21
C VAL A 46 -15.27 23.85 18.81
N THR A 47 -15.23 22.79 19.61
CA THR A 47 -14.48 21.57 19.31
C THR A 47 -15.41 20.56 18.67
N CYS A 48 -15.17 20.28 17.38
CA CYS A 48 -15.99 19.37 16.57
C CYS A 48 -15.29 18.02 16.38
N GLN A 49 -16.05 16.96 16.24
CA GLN A 49 -15.53 15.66 15.82
C GLN A 49 -15.27 15.65 14.31
N GLN A 50 -14.14 15.04 13.90
CA GLN A 50 -13.83 14.82 12.49
C GLN A 50 -14.74 13.76 11.87
N CYS A 51 -14.86 13.81 10.55
CA CYS A 51 -15.54 12.79 9.76
C CYS A 51 -14.59 11.62 9.41
N PRO A 52 -15.08 10.38 9.45
CA PRO A 52 -14.26 9.21 9.12
C PRO A 52 -13.91 9.16 7.63
N PRO A 53 -12.89 8.33 7.25
CA PRO A 53 -12.57 8.07 5.85
C PRO A 53 -13.81 7.72 5.02
N GLY A 54 -13.83 8.18 3.76
CA GLY A 54 -14.97 7.97 2.86
C GLY A 54 -16.13 8.95 3.07
N THR A 55 -15.98 9.94 3.96
CA THR A 55 -17.01 10.93 4.25
C THR A 55 -16.40 12.33 4.33
N PHE A 56 -17.26 13.34 4.25
CA PHE A 56 -16.89 14.76 4.40
C PHE A 56 -17.85 15.46 5.35
N VAL A 57 -17.49 16.66 5.81
CA VAL A 57 -18.34 17.48 6.68
C VAL A 57 -19.44 18.15 5.86
N ALA A 58 -20.65 17.64 5.98
CA ALA A 58 -21.84 18.29 5.40
C ALA A 58 -22.32 19.47 6.24
N GLN A 59 -22.15 19.41 7.57
CA GLN A 59 -22.41 20.51 8.48
C GLN A 59 -21.43 20.45 9.64
N HIS A 60 -20.77 21.58 9.94
CA HIS A 60 -19.91 21.72 11.11
C HIS A 60 -20.76 21.69 12.40
N CYS A 61 -20.12 21.24 13.47
CA CYS A 61 -20.80 21.20 14.77
C CYS A 61 -21.09 22.61 15.30
N THR A 62 -22.09 22.72 16.13
CA THR A 62 -22.39 23.87 17.00
C THR A 62 -22.31 23.44 18.47
N LYS A 63 -22.61 24.34 19.41
CA LYS A 63 -22.71 23.96 20.83
C LYS A 63 -23.84 22.95 21.09
N GLU A 64 -24.91 22.97 20.27
CA GLU A 64 -26.10 22.15 20.45
C GLU A 64 -26.16 20.94 19.51
N ARG A 65 -25.37 20.94 18.44
CA ARG A 65 -25.44 19.89 17.40
C ARG A 65 -24.05 19.36 17.06
N PRO A 66 -23.88 18.02 16.92
CA PRO A 66 -22.63 17.42 16.51
C PRO A 66 -22.34 17.70 15.04
N THR A 67 -21.10 17.38 14.60
CA THR A 67 -20.71 17.35 13.19
C THR A 67 -21.58 16.38 12.42
N VAL A 68 -22.10 16.79 11.27
CA VAL A 68 -22.82 15.93 10.33
C VAL A 68 -21.90 15.57 9.19
N CYS A 69 -21.63 14.27 9.04
CA CYS A 69 -20.83 13.73 7.95
C CYS A 69 -21.72 13.13 6.87
N ALA A 70 -21.38 13.36 5.59
CA ALA A 70 -22.03 12.76 4.44
C ALA A 70 -21.04 11.88 3.66
N PRO A 71 -21.49 10.80 2.98
CA PRO A 71 -20.64 9.95 2.18
C PRO A 71 -20.07 10.72 0.98
N CYS A 72 -18.85 10.36 0.58
CA CYS A 72 -18.28 10.87 -0.65
C CYS A 72 -19.12 10.41 -1.85
N PRO A 73 -19.39 11.31 -2.81
CA PRO A 73 -20.05 10.94 -4.05
C PRO A 73 -19.14 10.08 -4.92
N ASP A 74 -19.68 9.50 -5.98
CA ASP A 74 -18.92 8.71 -6.94
C ASP A 74 -17.69 9.46 -7.46
N LEU A 75 -16.60 8.72 -7.66
CA LEU A 75 -15.29 9.25 -8.10
C LEU A 75 -14.65 10.28 -7.14
N HIS A 76 -15.09 10.31 -5.90
CA HIS A 76 -14.48 11.14 -4.86
C HIS A 76 -14.14 10.30 -3.63
N TYR A 77 -13.14 10.76 -2.86
CA TYR A 77 -12.61 10.04 -1.71
C TYR A 77 -12.10 10.95 -0.61
N THR A 78 -11.99 10.40 0.61
CA THR A 78 -11.16 10.93 1.69
C THR A 78 -10.41 9.79 2.36
N HIS A 79 -9.06 9.88 2.47
CA HIS A 79 -8.21 8.81 3.00
C HIS A 79 -8.32 8.63 4.51
N TYR A 80 -8.44 9.75 5.23
CA TYR A 80 -8.25 9.82 6.68
C TYR A 80 -9.42 10.50 7.35
N TRP A 81 -9.45 10.44 8.67
CA TRP A 81 -10.26 11.32 9.47
C TRP A 81 -10.02 12.76 9.03
N ASN A 82 -11.09 13.52 8.81
CA ASN A 82 -10.99 14.81 8.15
C ASN A 82 -12.08 15.79 8.63
N TYR A 83 -11.89 17.04 8.25
CA TYR A 83 -12.87 18.12 8.40
C TYR A 83 -13.07 18.89 7.08
N LEU A 84 -12.89 18.20 5.96
CA LEU A 84 -13.10 18.74 4.62
C LEU A 84 -14.59 18.91 4.35
N GLU A 85 -14.96 20.02 3.72
CA GLU A 85 -16.34 20.32 3.28
C GLU A 85 -16.68 19.65 1.94
N LYS A 86 -15.71 19.02 1.29
CA LYS A 86 -15.86 18.26 0.04
C LYS A 86 -14.83 17.13 0.00
N CYS A 87 -15.21 16.00 -0.60
CA CYS A 87 -14.26 14.93 -0.91
C CYS A 87 -13.33 15.33 -2.06
N LEU A 88 -12.14 14.70 -2.08
CA LEU A 88 -11.16 14.84 -3.16
C LEU A 88 -11.63 14.05 -4.39
N TYR A 89 -11.42 14.59 -5.57
CA TYR A 89 -11.73 13.89 -6.81
C TYR A 89 -10.65 12.84 -7.14
N CYS A 90 -11.07 11.67 -7.65
CA CYS A 90 -10.17 10.65 -8.16
C CYS A 90 -9.57 11.09 -9.50
N ASN A 91 -8.45 11.78 -9.43
CA ASN A 91 -7.80 12.41 -10.59
C ASN A 91 -6.66 11.59 -11.20
N VAL A 92 -6.28 10.45 -10.61
CA VAL A 92 -5.24 9.58 -11.17
C VAL A 92 -5.81 8.83 -12.37
N ILE A 93 -5.12 8.92 -13.50
CA ILE A 93 -5.40 8.19 -14.75
C ILE A 93 -4.15 7.40 -15.08
N CYS A 94 -4.30 6.09 -15.33
CA CYS A 94 -3.17 5.25 -15.72
C CYS A 94 -2.68 5.66 -17.11
N GLY A 95 -1.37 5.93 -17.21
CA GLY A 95 -0.70 6.32 -18.43
C GLY A 95 -0.37 5.13 -19.32
N GLU A 96 0.42 5.38 -20.37
CA GLU A 96 0.92 4.35 -21.27
C GLU A 96 1.77 3.33 -20.50
N ARG A 97 1.56 2.05 -20.75
CA ARG A 97 2.26 0.93 -20.10
C ARG A 97 2.05 0.85 -18.59
N GLN A 98 1.00 1.48 -18.08
CA GLN A 98 0.54 1.32 -16.70
C GLN A 98 -0.72 0.46 -16.66
N VAL A 99 -0.88 -0.25 -15.55
CA VAL A 99 -2.09 -1.00 -15.21
C VAL A 99 -2.66 -0.48 -13.90
N GLU A 100 -3.98 -0.46 -13.81
CA GLU A 100 -4.69 -0.11 -12.57
C GLU A 100 -4.52 -1.25 -11.57
N VAL A 101 -3.96 -0.94 -10.40
CA VAL A 101 -3.78 -1.90 -9.29
C VAL A 101 -4.72 -1.61 -8.13
N GLN A 102 -5.33 -0.43 -8.10
CA GLN A 102 -6.31 -0.04 -7.12
C GLN A 102 -7.35 0.87 -7.77
N GLN A 103 -8.61 0.48 -7.71
CA GLN A 103 -9.71 1.30 -8.20
C GLN A 103 -10.00 2.45 -7.26
N CYS A 104 -10.46 3.59 -7.81
CA CYS A 104 -11.02 4.66 -7.03
C CYS A 104 -12.23 4.18 -6.24
N ASN A 105 -12.28 4.49 -4.95
CA ASN A 105 -13.46 4.28 -4.11
C ASN A 105 -13.59 5.43 -3.10
N ALA A 106 -14.57 5.37 -2.19
CA ALA A 106 -14.82 6.45 -1.24
C ALA A 106 -13.63 6.75 -0.28
N THR A 107 -12.68 5.82 -0.10
CA THR A 107 -11.55 5.98 0.84
C THR A 107 -10.21 6.21 0.18
N HIS A 108 -10.07 5.97 -1.12
CA HIS A 108 -8.78 6.16 -1.81
C HIS A 108 -8.92 6.44 -3.30
N ASN A 109 -7.94 7.16 -3.83
CA ASN A 109 -7.79 7.42 -5.25
C ASN A 109 -7.43 6.14 -6.01
N ARG A 110 -7.53 6.15 -7.33
CA ARG A 110 -6.94 5.14 -8.20
C ARG A 110 -5.43 5.10 -7.99
N ALA A 111 -4.85 3.88 -8.06
CA ALA A 111 -3.41 3.70 -8.14
C ALA A 111 -3.04 2.90 -9.38
N CYS A 112 -1.94 3.31 -10.02
CA CYS A 112 -1.40 2.69 -11.22
C CYS A 112 0.04 2.26 -10.96
N GLN A 113 0.46 1.19 -11.62
CA GLN A 113 1.86 0.75 -11.64
C GLN A 113 2.26 0.36 -13.07
N CYS A 114 3.55 0.30 -13.35
CA CYS A 114 4.03 -0.20 -14.63
C CYS A 114 3.62 -1.66 -14.84
N GLN A 115 3.25 -1.99 -16.06
CA GLN A 115 2.94 -3.36 -16.44
C GLN A 115 4.20 -4.25 -16.39
N GLU A 116 4.01 -5.56 -16.46
CA GLU A 116 5.12 -6.52 -16.49
C GLU A 116 6.11 -6.21 -17.62
N GLY A 117 7.41 -6.35 -17.34
CA GLY A 117 8.48 -6.00 -18.27
C GLY A 117 8.92 -4.53 -18.22
N PHE A 118 8.27 -3.71 -17.40
CA PHE A 118 8.58 -2.27 -17.27
C PHE A 118 8.76 -1.87 -15.81
N HIS A 119 9.52 -0.80 -15.58
CA HIS A 119 9.70 -0.17 -14.27
C HIS A 119 9.44 1.32 -14.34
N ALA A 120 9.09 1.91 -13.22
CA ALA A 120 8.88 3.33 -13.10
C ALA A 120 10.23 4.07 -13.11
N GLU A 121 10.39 5.02 -14.03
CA GLU A 121 11.48 5.97 -14.08
C GLU A 121 10.89 7.38 -14.22
N LEU A 122 10.96 8.16 -13.14
CA LEU A 122 10.25 9.43 -13.02
C LEU A 122 8.72 9.20 -13.19
N GLU A 123 8.13 9.75 -14.26
CA GLU A 123 6.71 9.64 -14.58
C GLU A 123 6.38 8.61 -15.66
N PHE A 124 7.39 7.90 -16.17
CA PHE A 124 7.26 6.98 -17.31
C PHE A 124 7.50 5.54 -16.90
N CYS A 125 6.93 4.63 -17.69
CA CYS A 125 7.25 3.19 -17.61
C CYS A 125 8.28 2.87 -18.71
N VAL A 126 9.51 2.54 -18.26
CA VAL A 126 10.63 2.17 -19.12
C VAL A 126 10.82 0.66 -19.07
N GLN A 127 11.14 0.07 -20.23
CA GLN A 127 11.39 -1.37 -20.32
C GLN A 127 12.59 -1.77 -19.45
N HIS A 128 12.52 -2.94 -18.82
CA HIS A 128 13.64 -3.48 -18.06
C HIS A 128 14.89 -3.64 -18.94
N SER A 129 16.03 -3.22 -18.41
CA SER A 129 17.31 -3.42 -19.07
C SER A 129 17.63 -4.90 -19.22
N GLU A 130 18.20 -5.26 -20.36
CA GLU A 130 18.75 -6.59 -20.60
C GLU A 130 20.22 -6.64 -20.18
N CYS A 131 20.60 -7.69 -19.47
CA CYS A 131 21.99 -7.99 -19.18
C CYS A 131 22.68 -8.49 -20.45
N PRO A 132 23.78 -7.87 -20.91
CA PRO A 132 24.48 -8.31 -22.13
C PRO A 132 25.15 -9.68 -21.95
N PRO A 133 25.58 -10.35 -23.05
CA PRO A 133 26.37 -11.56 -22.97
C PRO A 133 27.61 -11.38 -22.06
N GLY A 134 27.92 -12.37 -21.24
CA GLY A 134 28.96 -12.30 -20.21
C GLY A 134 28.46 -11.70 -18.88
N SER A 135 27.23 -11.23 -18.81
CA SER A 135 26.57 -10.73 -17.59
C SER A 135 25.22 -11.41 -17.39
N GLY A 136 24.86 -11.66 -16.15
CA GLY A 136 23.56 -12.25 -15.80
C GLY A 136 22.80 -11.42 -14.80
N VAL A 137 21.50 -11.66 -14.72
CA VAL A 137 20.58 -11.01 -13.79
C VAL A 137 20.88 -11.44 -12.36
N VAL A 138 21.09 -10.46 -11.47
CA VAL A 138 21.26 -10.70 -10.02
C VAL A 138 20.04 -10.25 -9.22
N LYS A 139 19.25 -9.32 -9.79
CA LYS A 139 17.94 -8.92 -9.25
C LYS A 139 17.00 -8.73 -10.42
N LEU A 140 15.88 -9.44 -10.39
CA LEU A 140 14.81 -9.27 -11.36
C LEU A 140 14.23 -7.86 -11.29
N GLY A 141 13.87 -7.30 -12.42
CA GLY A 141 13.10 -6.08 -12.49
C GLY A 141 11.72 -6.23 -11.84
N SER A 142 11.19 -5.14 -11.37
CA SER A 142 9.85 -5.01 -10.80
C SER A 142 9.16 -3.78 -11.37
N PRO A 143 7.86 -3.57 -11.15
CA PRO A 143 7.20 -2.35 -11.60
C PRO A 143 7.82 -1.04 -11.09
N SER A 144 8.63 -1.09 -10.02
CA SER A 144 9.28 0.08 -9.40
C SER A 144 10.80 0.14 -9.57
N GLU A 145 11.45 -0.96 -9.99
CA GLU A 145 12.90 -1.03 -10.07
C GLU A 145 13.35 -1.76 -11.33
N ASN A 146 14.45 -1.29 -11.93
CA ASN A 146 15.05 -1.90 -13.10
C ASN A 146 15.75 -3.22 -12.76
N THR A 147 15.94 -4.08 -13.78
CA THR A 147 16.81 -5.26 -13.73
C THR A 147 18.23 -4.86 -13.34
N GLN A 148 18.85 -5.64 -12.43
CA GLN A 148 20.24 -5.45 -12.06
C GLN A 148 21.12 -6.57 -12.64
N CYS A 149 22.16 -6.17 -13.35
CA CYS A 149 23.09 -7.06 -14.01
C CYS A 149 24.43 -7.13 -13.27
N ARG A 150 25.09 -8.26 -13.39
CA ARG A 150 26.47 -8.46 -12.91
C ARG A 150 27.22 -9.37 -13.88
N ALA A 151 28.52 -9.06 -14.11
CA ALA A 151 29.40 -9.93 -14.87
C ALA A 151 29.42 -11.35 -14.29
N CYS A 152 29.40 -12.36 -15.14
CA CYS A 152 29.41 -13.75 -14.73
C CYS A 152 30.71 -14.09 -13.99
N PRO A 153 30.65 -14.72 -12.82
CA PRO A 153 31.83 -15.18 -12.12
C PRO A 153 32.54 -16.31 -12.89
N ARG A 154 33.82 -16.53 -12.59
CA ARG A 154 34.59 -17.64 -13.20
C ARG A 154 33.85 -18.97 -13.07
N GLY A 155 33.81 -19.75 -14.12
CA GLY A 155 33.10 -21.03 -14.17
C GLY A 155 31.59 -20.88 -14.48
N SER A 156 31.14 -19.70 -14.87
CA SER A 156 29.78 -19.47 -15.35
C SER A 156 29.76 -18.55 -16.57
N PHE A 157 28.66 -18.53 -17.29
CA PHE A 157 28.50 -17.77 -18.54
C PHE A 157 27.06 -17.28 -18.74
N SER A 158 26.91 -16.30 -19.61
CA SER A 158 25.66 -15.91 -20.23
C SER A 158 25.94 -15.69 -21.72
N SER A 159 25.23 -16.40 -22.58
CA SER A 159 25.47 -16.37 -24.04
C SER A 159 24.59 -15.40 -24.80
N SER A 160 23.54 -14.87 -24.18
CA SER A 160 22.55 -13.97 -24.81
C SER A 160 22.16 -12.85 -23.87
N SER A 161 21.68 -11.75 -24.44
CA SER A 161 21.05 -10.68 -23.67
C SER A 161 19.74 -11.17 -23.04
N SER A 162 19.51 -10.84 -21.76
CA SER A 162 18.30 -11.22 -21.06
C SER A 162 18.02 -10.30 -19.88
N SER A 163 16.75 -9.95 -19.68
CA SER A 163 16.27 -9.21 -18.49
C SER A 163 15.88 -10.12 -17.32
N ILE A 164 15.95 -11.45 -17.50
CA ILE A 164 15.47 -12.43 -16.53
C ILE A 164 16.48 -13.54 -16.20
N GLU A 165 17.41 -13.86 -17.11
CA GLU A 165 18.29 -15.01 -16.92
C GLU A 165 19.53 -14.66 -16.08
N PRO A 166 19.84 -15.45 -15.03
CA PRO A 166 21.11 -15.36 -14.32
C PRO A 166 22.22 -16.03 -15.11
N CYS A 167 23.49 -15.84 -14.68
CA CYS A 167 24.61 -16.62 -15.21
C CYS A 167 24.40 -18.12 -14.95
N ARG A 168 24.75 -18.94 -15.94
CA ARG A 168 24.67 -20.40 -15.88
C ARG A 168 26.07 -20.99 -15.65
N ALA A 169 26.20 -21.97 -14.77
CA ALA A 169 27.45 -22.66 -14.54
C ALA A 169 27.86 -23.46 -15.78
N HIS A 170 29.17 -23.50 -16.08
CA HIS A 170 29.71 -24.43 -17.05
C HIS A 170 29.49 -25.90 -16.60
N GLN A 171 29.29 -26.78 -17.56
CA GLN A 171 29.23 -28.20 -17.28
C GLN A 171 30.60 -28.72 -16.87
N ASN A 172 30.68 -29.45 -15.79
CA ASN A 172 31.88 -30.18 -15.39
C ASN A 172 31.95 -31.51 -16.13
N CYS A 173 32.64 -31.54 -17.27
CA CYS A 173 32.76 -32.72 -18.11
C CYS A 173 33.43 -33.90 -17.35
N THR A 174 34.40 -33.65 -16.47
CA THR A 174 35.06 -34.66 -15.66
C THR A 174 34.09 -35.37 -14.72
N GLN A 175 33.18 -34.65 -14.07
CA GLN A 175 32.15 -35.27 -13.21
C GLN A 175 31.13 -36.09 -14.03
N LEU A 176 30.99 -35.82 -15.30
CA LEU A 176 30.14 -36.56 -16.24
C LEU A 176 30.89 -37.72 -16.94
N GLY A 177 32.16 -38.00 -16.56
CA GLY A 177 32.98 -39.01 -17.20
C GLY A 177 33.36 -38.68 -18.65
N LYS A 178 33.38 -37.39 -19.00
CA LYS A 178 33.70 -36.86 -20.34
C LYS A 178 34.94 -35.98 -20.31
N GLU A 179 35.63 -35.88 -21.42
CA GLU A 179 36.74 -34.94 -21.60
C GLU A 179 36.26 -33.59 -22.11
N THR A 180 36.94 -32.52 -21.72
CA THR A 180 36.63 -31.16 -22.16
C THR A 180 37.34 -30.90 -23.49
N ASN A 181 36.60 -30.79 -24.59
CA ASN A 181 37.17 -30.46 -25.92
C ASN A 181 37.39 -28.97 -26.11
N VAL A 182 36.53 -28.13 -25.53
CA VAL A 182 36.62 -26.67 -25.60
C VAL A 182 36.40 -26.09 -24.20
N PRO A 183 37.38 -25.32 -23.67
CA PRO A 183 37.17 -24.65 -22.38
C PRO A 183 36.05 -23.62 -22.47
N GLY A 184 35.25 -23.52 -21.39
CA GLY A 184 34.24 -22.50 -21.29
C GLY A 184 34.85 -21.10 -21.19
N ASN A 185 34.21 -20.12 -21.82
CA ASN A 185 34.50 -18.69 -21.70
C ASN A 185 33.39 -18.00 -20.86
N GLN A 186 33.66 -16.76 -20.51
CA GLN A 186 32.69 -15.90 -19.81
C GLN A 186 31.66 -15.30 -20.74
#